data_09f7e51efa83e41e4623125f252b69c2
#
_entry.id   09f7e51efa83e41e4623125f252b69c2
#
_cell.length_a   1.000
_cell.length_b   1.000
_cell.length_c   1.000
_cell.angle_alpha   90.00
_cell.angle_beta   90.00
_cell.angle_gamma   90.00
#
_symmetry.space_group_name_H-M   'P 1'
#
loop_
_entity.id
_entity.type
_entity.pdbx_description
1 polymer ?
#
loop_
_entity_poly.entity_id
_entity_poly.type
_entity_poly.pdbx_seq_one_letter_code
_entity_poly.pdbx_strand_id
1 'polypeptide(L)'
;MTPNTPIYIIEEARLRRNLQLIADVARQADVEIILAFKAFALWKTFPIFREYIRSTTASSLSEARLAFEEFGERAHTYSPAYTDAEFDDIVRCSSHLTFNSLSQYGRFHRMVGQGVSIGLRINPEYSEVGTALYNPCAPGTRFGVTSDKLPLQLPNDIEGFHCHCHCESGADVLERTLVHIEAKFARWFPQLKWLNLGGGHLMTRRDYDVPHLIHILKGLHDRYPWLKIILEPGSAFAWQTGPLVSHVVDVVEDKGIQTAILDVSFTCHMPDCLEMPYYPDVRFATHIEPANCQLSIANCQFLYRLGGNSCLSGDFMGFWQFDHELQVGEEVIFEDMIHYTTVKTNTFNGISHPAIGMLHKDGTLEILRQFGYEDYRSRMD
;
A
#
# COMPACT_ATOMS: atom_id res chain seq x y z
N MET A 1 -12.32 27.94 -7.31
CA MET A 1 -13.45 27.23 -6.68
C MET A 1 -12.85 26.31 -5.65
N THR A 2 -13.29 26.40 -4.41
CA THR A 2 -12.92 25.43 -3.38
C THR A 2 -13.48 24.08 -3.83
N PRO A 3 -12.69 23.02 -3.90
CA PRO A 3 -13.22 21.72 -4.30
C PRO A 3 -14.26 21.24 -3.29
N ASN A 4 -15.26 20.50 -3.75
CA ASN A 4 -16.19 19.84 -2.84
C ASN A 4 -15.42 18.83 -1.99
N THR A 5 -15.43 18.98 -0.69
CA THR A 5 -14.85 18.04 0.27
C THR A 5 -15.86 16.96 0.67
N PRO A 6 -15.38 15.84 1.21
CA PRO A 6 -13.96 15.46 1.36
C PRO A 6 -13.29 15.11 0.03
N ILE A 7 -11.98 15.35 -0.07
CA ILE A 7 -11.23 15.08 -1.30
C ILE A 7 -9.78 14.62 -1.01
N TYR A 8 -9.35 13.53 -1.63
CA TYR A 8 -7.94 13.17 -1.74
C TYR A 8 -7.29 13.96 -2.87
N ILE A 9 -6.18 14.63 -2.59
CA ILE A 9 -5.46 15.43 -3.58
C ILE A 9 -4.07 14.84 -3.79
N ILE A 10 -3.83 14.28 -4.99
CA ILE A 10 -2.50 13.82 -5.40
C ILE A 10 -1.72 15.02 -5.91
N GLU A 11 -0.53 15.27 -5.34
CA GLU A 11 0.38 16.31 -5.81
C GLU A 11 1.35 15.73 -6.86
N GLU A 12 1.15 16.04 -8.13
CA GLU A 12 1.95 15.51 -9.26
C GLU A 12 3.46 15.70 -9.06
N ALA A 13 3.87 16.87 -8.55
CA ALA A 13 5.28 17.17 -8.34
C ALA A 13 5.93 16.24 -7.30
N ARG A 14 5.19 15.91 -6.23
CA ARG A 14 5.66 14.97 -5.18
C ARG A 14 5.65 13.53 -5.69
N LEU A 15 4.62 13.13 -6.43
CA LEU A 15 4.55 11.81 -7.04
C LEU A 15 5.72 11.57 -7.99
N ARG A 16 6.02 12.52 -8.90
CA ARG A 16 7.15 12.41 -9.83
C ARG A 16 8.50 12.33 -9.13
N ARG A 17 8.68 13.05 -8.01
CA ARG A 17 9.91 12.96 -7.21
C ARG A 17 10.12 11.55 -6.65
N ASN A 18 9.07 10.93 -6.14
CA ASN A 18 9.14 9.55 -5.64
C ASN A 18 9.44 8.57 -6.77
N LEU A 19 8.74 8.70 -7.89
CA LEU A 19 8.95 7.87 -9.08
C LEU A 19 10.38 7.98 -9.62
N GLN A 20 10.94 9.19 -9.66
CA GLN A 20 12.32 9.40 -10.10
C GLN A 20 13.32 8.72 -9.15
N LEU A 21 13.15 8.84 -7.83
CA LEU A 21 13.99 8.16 -6.86
C LEU A 21 13.94 6.63 -7.04
N ILE A 22 12.74 6.08 -7.17
CA ILE A 22 12.55 4.63 -7.36
C ILE A 22 13.20 4.16 -8.67
N ALA A 23 13.03 4.89 -9.77
CA ALA A 23 13.65 4.58 -11.05
C ALA A 23 15.19 4.67 -10.97
N ASP A 24 15.73 5.62 -10.22
CA ASP A 24 17.17 5.77 -10.00
C ASP A 24 17.74 4.61 -9.18
N VAL A 25 17.03 4.14 -8.14
CA VAL A 25 17.40 2.94 -7.38
C VAL A 25 17.39 1.71 -8.29
N ALA A 26 16.31 1.50 -9.05
CA ALA A 26 16.18 0.37 -9.99
C ALA A 26 17.35 0.33 -10.98
N ARG A 27 17.66 1.46 -11.59
CA ARG A 27 18.77 1.58 -12.57
C ARG A 27 20.14 1.36 -11.93
N GLN A 28 20.39 1.93 -10.74
CA GLN A 28 21.68 1.82 -10.07
C GLN A 28 21.95 0.43 -9.52
N ALA A 29 20.92 -0.25 -9.05
CA ALA A 29 21.03 -1.60 -8.46
C ALA A 29 20.84 -2.73 -9.50
N ASP A 30 20.49 -2.40 -10.74
CA ASP A 30 20.13 -3.36 -11.81
C ASP A 30 19.03 -4.32 -11.38
N VAL A 31 17.92 -3.75 -10.86
CA VAL A 31 16.75 -4.50 -10.40
C VAL A 31 15.48 -3.96 -11.02
N GLU A 32 14.42 -4.77 -11.07
CA GLU A 32 13.10 -4.30 -11.42
C GLU A 32 12.34 -3.87 -10.17
N ILE A 33 11.74 -2.67 -10.19
CA ILE A 33 10.84 -2.19 -9.13
C ILE A 33 9.47 -1.95 -9.75
N ILE A 34 8.45 -2.63 -9.20
CA ILE A 34 7.09 -2.66 -9.74
C ILE A 34 6.09 -2.14 -8.72
N LEU A 35 5.01 -1.50 -9.18
CA LEU A 35 3.98 -0.91 -8.32
C LEU A 35 3.04 -1.96 -7.77
N ALA A 36 2.86 -2.01 -6.45
CA ALA A 36 1.85 -2.86 -5.81
C ALA A 36 0.49 -2.15 -5.72
N PHE A 37 -0.50 -2.62 -6.49
CA PHE A 37 -1.84 -2.02 -6.55
C PHE A 37 -2.59 -2.07 -5.22
N LYS A 38 -2.33 -3.06 -4.38
CA LYS A 38 -2.90 -3.11 -3.02
C LYS A 38 -2.64 -1.86 -2.19
N ALA A 39 -1.61 -1.07 -2.53
CA ALA A 39 -1.28 0.18 -1.85
C ALA A 39 -1.67 1.42 -2.66
N PHE A 40 -1.72 1.33 -3.98
CA PHE A 40 -2.04 2.46 -4.85
C PHE A 40 -2.58 1.96 -6.19
N ALA A 41 -3.83 2.31 -6.52
CA ALA A 41 -4.51 1.87 -7.73
C ALA A 41 -5.29 3.00 -8.44
N LEU A 42 -4.88 4.26 -8.26
CA LEU A 42 -5.52 5.42 -8.89
C LEU A 42 -5.12 5.52 -10.36
N TRP A 43 -5.78 4.74 -11.19
CA TRP A 43 -5.41 4.42 -12.58
C TRP A 43 -5.30 5.64 -13.51
N LYS A 44 -6.01 6.73 -13.27
CA LYS A 44 -5.87 7.96 -14.07
C LYS A 44 -4.48 8.61 -13.94
N THR A 45 -3.70 8.22 -12.93
CA THR A 45 -2.30 8.65 -12.77
C THR A 45 -1.29 7.72 -13.48
N PHE A 46 -1.70 6.56 -13.96
CA PHE A 46 -0.82 5.57 -14.60
C PHE A 46 -0.03 6.10 -15.80
N PRO A 47 -0.51 7.06 -16.61
CA PRO A 47 0.34 7.69 -17.62
C PRO A 47 1.64 8.28 -17.05
N ILE A 48 1.59 8.86 -15.83
CA ILE A 48 2.78 9.37 -15.14
C ILE A 48 3.69 8.22 -14.70
N PHE A 49 3.13 7.16 -14.14
CA PHE A 49 3.91 5.99 -13.69
C PHE A 49 4.67 5.33 -14.84
N ARG A 50 4.04 5.19 -16.02
CA ARG A 50 4.65 4.57 -17.22
C ARG A 50 5.90 5.29 -17.73
N GLU A 51 6.11 6.53 -17.36
CA GLU A 51 7.36 7.25 -17.67
C GLU A 51 8.56 6.70 -16.88
N TYR A 52 8.33 5.99 -15.76
CA TYR A 52 9.35 5.57 -14.82
C TYR A 52 9.44 4.05 -14.61
N ILE A 53 8.32 3.35 -14.65
CA ILE A 53 8.22 1.90 -14.41
C ILE A 53 7.41 1.22 -15.51
N ARG A 54 7.60 -0.11 -15.65
CA ARG A 54 6.97 -0.88 -16.74
C ARG A 54 5.99 -1.94 -16.27
N SER A 55 6.02 -2.31 -14.99
CA SER A 55 5.25 -3.43 -14.48
C SER A 55 4.57 -3.11 -13.17
N THR A 56 3.55 -3.89 -12.84
CA THR A 56 2.76 -3.78 -11.61
C THR A 56 2.56 -5.14 -11.00
N THR A 57 2.20 -5.19 -9.71
CA THR A 57 1.75 -6.43 -9.07
C THR A 57 0.28 -6.36 -8.72
N ALA A 58 -0.42 -7.48 -8.86
CA ALA A 58 -1.83 -7.62 -8.59
C ALA A 58 -2.09 -8.74 -7.58
N SER A 59 -3.10 -8.56 -6.72
CA SER A 59 -3.49 -9.52 -5.68
C SER A 59 -4.88 -10.12 -5.90
N SER A 60 -5.54 -9.77 -6.99
CA SER A 60 -6.87 -10.27 -7.39
C SER A 60 -7.05 -10.18 -8.91
N LEU A 61 -8.12 -10.81 -9.42
CA LEU A 61 -8.52 -10.64 -10.82
C LEU A 61 -8.76 -9.17 -11.19
N SER A 62 -9.44 -8.42 -10.32
CA SER A 62 -9.74 -7.01 -10.59
C SER A 62 -8.48 -6.16 -10.71
N GLU A 63 -7.48 -6.37 -9.84
CA GLU A 63 -6.21 -5.69 -9.96
C GLU A 63 -5.41 -6.14 -11.20
N ALA A 64 -5.42 -7.45 -11.53
CA ALA A 64 -4.77 -7.95 -12.73
C ALA A 64 -5.40 -7.39 -14.02
N ARG A 65 -6.73 -7.27 -14.06
CA ARG A 65 -7.44 -6.60 -15.15
C ARG A 65 -7.10 -5.11 -15.22
N LEU A 66 -7.05 -4.43 -14.08
CA LEU A 66 -6.67 -3.01 -14.03
C LEU A 66 -5.26 -2.78 -14.60
N ALA A 67 -4.32 -3.69 -14.31
CA ALA A 67 -2.99 -3.66 -14.91
C ALA A 67 -3.06 -3.83 -16.43
N PHE A 68 -3.78 -4.83 -16.90
CA PHE A 68 -3.88 -5.16 -18.33
C PHE A 68 -4.64 -4.08 -19.12
N GLU A 69 -5.78 -3.60 -18.57
CA GLU A 69 -6.68 -2.68 -19.27
C GLU A 69 -6.21 -1.22 -19.18
N GLU A 70 -5.70 -0.76 -18.02
CA GLU A 70 -5.40 0.65 -17.76
C GLU A 70 -3.90 0.97 -17.66
N PHE A 71 -3.09 0.05 -17.10
CA PHE A 71 -1.64 0.22 -17.12
C PHE A 71 -1.03 -0.19 -18.45
N GLY A 72 -1.71 -1.07 -19.20
CA GLY A 72 -1.31 -1.50 -20.53
C GLY A 72 -0.29 -2.64 -20.56
N GLU A 73 -0.06 -3.31 -19.41
CA GLU A 73 0.86 -4.44 -19.26
C GLU A 73 0.24 -5.54 -18.40
N ARG A 74 0.66 -6.79 -18.62
CA ARG A 74 0.25 -7.92 -17.80
C ARG A 74 0.94 -7.88 -16.43
N ALA A 75 0.19 -8.10 -15.36
CA ALA A 75 0.68 -8.00 -14.00
C ALA A 75 1.62 -9.14 -13.57
N HIS A 76 2.40 -8.89 -12.51
CA HIS A 76 2.90 -9.94 -11.63
C HIS A 76 1.81 -10.25 -10.61
N THR A 77 1.15 -11.39 -10.75
CA THR A 77 -0.02 -11.72 -9.93
C THR A 77 0.33 -12.70 -8.81
N TYR A 78 0.00 -12.33 -7.60
CA TYR A 78 0.04 -13.19 -6.43
C TYR A 78 -1.25 -13.05 -5.62
N SER A 79 -1.90 -14.17 -5.33
CA SER A 79 -3.00 -14.24 -4.37
C SER A 79 -2.79 -15.42 -3.41
N PRO A 80 -3.17 -15.29 -2.13
CA PRO A 80 -3.11 -16.42 -1.20
C PRO A 80 -4.00 -17.59 -1.63
N ALA A 81 -5.03 -17.33 -2.43
CA ALA A 81 -5.90 -18.36 -3.01
C ALA A 81 -6.43 -17.93 -4.38
N TYR A 82 -6.44 -18.86 -5.33
CA TYR A 82 -7.11 -18.72 -6.63
C TYR A 82 -8.37 -19.58 -6.66
N THR A 83 -9.41 -19.11 -7.36
CA THR A 83 -10.65 -19.86 -7.60
C THR A 83 -10.69 -20.38 -9.04
N ASP A 84 -11.36 -21.52 -9.27
CA ASP A 84 -11.50 -22.05 -10.65
C ASP A 84 -12.24 -21.08 -11.57
N ALA A 85 -13.20 -20.33 -11.01
CA ALA A 85 -14.03 -19.40 -11.79
C ALA A 85 -13.26 -18.22 -12.37
N GLU A 86 -12.17 -17.80 -11.72
CA GLU A 86 -11.40 -16.60 -12.11
C GLU A 86 -10.05 -16.94 -12.74
N PHE A 87 -9.58 -18.19 -12.64
CA PHE A 87 -8.20 -18.53 -12.89
C PHE A 87 -7.77 -18.27 -14.33
N ASP A 88 -8.59 -18.62 -15.32
CA ASP A 88 -8.28 -18.39 -16.75
C ASP A 88 -8.13 -16.90 -17.06
N ASP A 89 -8.98 -16.06 -16.48
CA ASP A 89 -8.91 -14.61 -16.66
C ASP A 89 -7.68 -14.02 -15.95
N ILE A 90 -7.32 -14.54 -14.78
CA ILE A 90 -6.08 -14.16 -14.07
C ILE A 90 -4.86 -14.51 -14.92
N VAL A 91 -4.79 -15.71 -15.49
CA VAL A 91 -3.68 -16.14 -16.39
C VAL A 91 -3.57 -15.20 -17.57
N ARG A 92 -4.69 -14.85 -18.20
CA ARG A 92 -4.70 -13.93 -19.36
C ARG A 92 -4.11 -12.55 -19.03
N CYS A 93 -4.37 -12.04 -17.81
CA CYS A 93 -3.93 -10.73 -17.36
C CYS A 93 -2.56 -10.75 -16.67
N SER A 94 -1.89 -11.90 -16.56
CA SER A 94 -0.63 -12.07 -15.81
C SER A 94 0.55 -12.36 -16.75
N SER A 95 1.69 -11.72 -16.47
CA SER A 95 3.01 -12.06 -17.04
C SER A 95 3.79 -13.01 -16.12
N HIS A 96 3.60 -12.86 -14.82
CA HIS A 96 4.11 -13.71 -13.78
C HIS A 96 2.95 -14.15 -12.89
N LEU A 97 2.90 -15.42 -12.53
CA LEU A 97 1.87 -15.98 -11.65
C LEU A 97 2.54 -16.72 -10.50
N THR A 98 2.35 -16.24 -9.29
CA THR A 98 2.94 -16.82 -8.09
C THR A 98 1.92 -17.62 -7.32
N PHE A 99 2.20 -18.91 -7.11
CA PHE A 99 1.41 -19.78 -6.25
C PHE A 99 1.83 -19.66 -4.79
N ASN A 100 0.84 -19.68 -3.91
CA ASN A 100 1.07 -19.55 -2.47
C ASN A 100 1.50 -20.87 -1.82
N SER A 101 1.19 -22.01 -2.41
CA SER A 101 1.44 -23.34 -1.86
C SER A 101 1.66 -24.39 -2.97
N LEU A 102 2.27 -25.52 -2.61
CA LEU A 102 2.43 -26.66 -3.52
C LEU A 102 1.09 -27.28 -3.91
N SER A 103 0.09 -27.24 -3.04
CA SER A 103 -1.27 -27.73 -3.36
C SER A 103 -1.95 -26.83 -4.40
N GLN A 104 -1.83 -25.52 -4.26
CA GLN A 104 -2.33 -24.56 -5.25
C GLN A 104 -1.60 -24.72 -6.59
N TYR A 105 -0.27 -24.85 -6.58
CA TYR A 105 0.52 -25.18 -7.74
C TYR A 105 0.03 -26.48 -8.39
N GLY A 106 -0.11 -27.58 -7.64
CA GLY A 106 -0.57 -28.87 -8.14
C GLY A 106 -1.94 -28.83 -8.81
N ARG A 107 -2.83 -27.93 -8.32
CA ARG A 107 -4.17 -27.75 -8.88
C ARG A 107 -4.18 -26.99 -10.20
N PHE A 108 -3.38 -25.94 -10.30
CA PHE A 108 -3.56 -24.92 -11.35
C PHE A 108 -2.41 -24.82 -12.37
N HIS A 109 -1.22 -25.37 -12.12
CA HIS A 109 -0.06 -25.10 -12.98
C HIS A 109 -0.29 -25.52 -14.44
N ARG A 110 -1.04 -26.59 -14.68
CA ARG A 110 -1.36 -27.08 -16.04
C ARG A 110 -2.29 -26.17 -16.84
N MET A 111 -3.00 -25.28 -16.16
CA MET A 111 -3.86 -24.27 -16.78
C MET A 111 -3.09 -23.01 -17.16
N VAL A 112 -1.84 -22.86 -16.67
CA VAL A 112 -0.99 -21.72 -17.01
C VAL A 112 -0.44 -21.91 -18.40
N GLY A 113 -0.87 -21.04 -19.32
CA GLY A 113 -0.44 -21.08 -20.72
C GLY A 113 1.01 -20.63 -20.93
N GLN A 114 1.53 -20.88 -22.14
CA GLN A 114 2.85 -20.37 -22.51
C GLN A 114 2.92 -18.84 -22.42
N GLY A 115 4.09 -18.32 -22.01
CA GLY A 115 4.35 -16.88 -21.89
C GLY A 115 3.90 -16.27 -20.56
N VAL A 116 3.55 -17.11 -19.56
CA VAL A 116 3.38 -16.71 -18.18
C VAL A 116 4.44 -17.41 -17.33
N SER A 117 5.25 -16.66 -16.60
CA SER A 117 6.30 -17.20 -15.72
C SER A 117 5.70 -17.63 -14.40
N ILE A 118 5.92 -18.90 -14.01
CA ILE A 118 5.38 -19.46 -12.78
C ILE A 118 6.37 -19.24 -11.64
N GLY A 119 5.84 -18.75 -10.51
CA GLY A 119 6.56 -18.62 -9.26
C GLY A 119 5.92 -19.33 -8.09
N LEU A 120 6.70 -19.48 -7.03
CA LEU A 120 6.23 -19.99 -5.75
C LEU A 120 6.56 -18.98 -4.66
N ARG A 121 5.58 -18.63 -3.82
CA ARG A 121 5.85 -17.84 -2.62
C ARG A 121 6.55 -18.69 -1.59
N ILE A 122 7.67 -18.21 -1.10
CA ILE A 122 8.46 -18.84 -0.04
C ILE A 122 8.33 -18.08 1.28
N ASN A 123 8.47 -18.80 2.39
CA ASN A 123 8.48 -18.24 3.73
C ASN A 123 9.81 -18.54 4.43
N PRO A 124 10.67 -17.53 4.65
CA PRO A 124 11.94 -17.74 5.34
C PRO A 124 11.79 -17.90 6.87
N GLU A 125 10.56 -17.81 7.39
CA GLU A 125 10.24 -17.88 8.83
C GLU A 125 11.01 -16.79 9.62
N TYR A 126 11.18 -15.64 8.98
CA TYR A 126 11.83 -14.47 9.56
C TYR A 126 11.16 -13.19 9.06
N SER A 127 10.81 -12.31 9.98
CA SER A 127 10.31 -10.98 9.73
C SER A 127 10.49 -10.12 10.98
N GLU A 128 10.90 -8.89 10.82
CA GLU A 128 11.05 -7.91 11.91
C GLU A 128 9.79 -7.04 12.10
N VAL A 129 8.70 -7.37 11.42
CA VAL A 129 7.43 -6.66 11.58
C VAL A 129 6.86 -6.95 12.97
N GLY A 130 6.83 -5.92 13.82
CA GLY A 130 6.40 -6.05 15.23
C GLY A 130 4.90 -6.27 15.41
N THR A 131 4.08 -5.72 14.51
CA THR A 131 2.61 -5.86 14.57
C THR A 131 2.18 -7.19 13.97
N ALA A 132 1.60 -8.07 14.79
CA ALA A 132 1.20 -9.43 14.38
C ALA A 132 0.28 -9.44 13.14
N LEU A 133 -0.61 -8.46 13.00
CA LEU A 133 -1.52 -8.30 11.85
C LEU A 133 -0.77 -8.18 10.52
N TYR A 134 0.43 -7.59 10.52
CA TYR A 134 1.23 -7.32 9.33
C TYR A 134 2.46 -8.21 9.21
N ASN A 135 2.70 -9.14 10.16
CA ASN A 135 3.81 -10.07 10.09
C ASN A 135 3.48 -11.28 9.19
N PRO A 136 3.99 -11.35 7.95
CA PRO A 136 3.65 -12.41 7.01
C PRO A 136 4.35 -13.73 7.30
N CYS A 137 5.31 -13.74 8.23
CA CYS A 137 6.10 -14.92 8.60
C CYS A 137 5.80 -15.43 10.02
N ALA A 138 4.77 -14.89 10.67
CA ALA A 138 4.37 -15.35 12.00
C ALA A 138 3.99 -16.85 12.01
N PRO A 139 4.20 -17.57 13.11
CA PRO A 139 3.75 -18.96 13.24
C PRO A 139 2.26 -19.10 12.93
N GLY A 140 1.89 -20.09 12.11
CA GLY A 140 0.52 -20.27 11.65
C GLY A 140 0.09 -19.37 10.49
N THR A 141 0.99 -18.60 9.92
CA THR A 141 0.68 -17.80 8.72
C THR A 141 0.18 -18.66 7.57
N ARG A 142 -0.74 -18.10 6.77
CA ARG A 142 -1.21 -18.74 5.54
C ARG A 142 -0.32 -18.47 4.33
N PHE A 143 0.82 -17.77 4.47
CA PHE A 143 1.62 -17.25 3.37
C PHE A 143 2.90 -18.06 3.14
N GLY A 144 3.02 -18.61 1.93
CA GLY A 144 4.26 -19.17 1.39
C GLY A 144 4.63 -20.55 1.93
N VAL A 145 5.59 -21.15 1.26
CA VAL A 145 6.10 -22.50 1.55
C VAL A 145 7.43 -22.39 2.28
N THR A 146 7.58 -23.10 3.40
CA THR A 146 8.85 -23.22 4.13
C THR A 146 9.80 -24.18 3.43
N SER A 147 11.10 -24.05 3.65
CA SER A 147 12.12 -24.79 2.92
C SER A 147 12.08 -26.31 3.16
N ASP A 148 11.62 -26.75 4.32
CA ASP A 148 11.45 -28.17 4.69
C ASP A 148 10.33 -28.87 3.88
N LYS A 149 9.40 -28.09 3.33
CA LYS A 149 8.29 -28.61 2.51
C LYS A 149 8.60 -28.64 1.01
N LEU A 150 9.69 -28.01 0.58
CA LEU A 150 10.08 -27.98 -0.83
C LEU A 150 10.78 -29.32 -1.23
N PRO A 151 10.48 -29.83 -2.44
CA PRO A 151 11.23 -30.98 -2.98
C PRO A 151 12.70 -30.60 -3.23
N LEU A 152 13.58 -31.60 -3.26
CA LEU A 152 15.01 -31.39 -3.53
C LEU A 152 15.25 -30.71 -4.89
N GLN A 153 14.44 -31.05 -5.87
CA GLN A 153 14.41 -30.44 -7.21
C GLN A 153 13.00 -29.89 -7.44
N LEU A 154 12.91 -28.63 -7.80
CA LEU A 154 11.63 -28.00 -8.16
C LEU A 154 11.11 -28.56 -9.49
N PRO A 155 9.79 -28.59 -9.68
CA PRO A 155 9.21 -28.73 -11.02
C PRO A 155 9.84 -27.76 -12.02
N ASN A 156 10.08 -28.21 -13.24
CA ASN A 156 10.83 -27.45 -14.27
C ASN A 156 10.13 -26.16 -14.72
N ASP A 157 8.84 -26.03 -14.49
CA ASP A 157 8.03 -24.87 -14.83
C ASP A 157 7.99 -23.81 -13.74
N ILE A 158 8.53 -24.09 -12.55
CA ILE A 158 8.74 -23.05 -11.51
C ILE A 158 10.00 -22.28 -11.86
N GLU A 159 9.82 -21.01 -12.27
CA GLU A 159 10.87 -20.14 -12.75
C GLU A 159 11.34 -19.11 -11.72
N GLY A 160 10.60 -18.93 -10.63
CA GLY A 160 10.98 -17.94 -9.63
C GLY A 160 10.43 -18.17 -8.23
N PHE A 161 11.05 -17.44 -7.28
CA PHE A 161 10.54 -17.33 -5.92
C PHE A 161 10.07 -15.91 -5.63
N HIS A 162 8.98 -15.82 -4.86
CA HIS A 162 8.47 -14.60 -4.29
C HIS A 162 8.54 -14.67 -2.76
N CYS A 163 9.16 -13.67 -2.13
CA CYS A 163 9.33 -13.58 -0.69
C CYS A 163 8.91 -12.18 -0.21
N HIS A 164 7.83 -12.09 0.55
CA HIS A 164 7.38 -10.82 1.10
C HIS A 164 7.35 -10.89 2.63
N CYS A 165 8.31 -10.23 3.29
CA CYS A 165 8.58 -10.30 4.73
C CYS A 165 8.58 -8.94 5.43
N HIS A 166 8.37 -7.84 4.69
CA HIS A 166 8.56 -6.49 5.18
C HIS A 166 7.27 -5.69 5.20
N CYS A 167 7.19 -4.72 6.11
CA CYS A 167 6.20 -3.65 6.14
C CYS A 167 6.92 -2.39 6.63
N GLU A 168 7.00 -1.35 5.79
CA GLU A 168 7.64 -0.05 6.06
C GLU A 168 9.06 -0.14 6.67
N SER A 169 9.82 -1.11 6.21
CA SER A 169 11.13 -1.47 6.73
C SER A 169 12.25 -0.65 6.09
N GLY A 170 13.36 -0.50 6.83
CA GLY A 170 14.62 0.07 6.34
C GLY A 170 15.43 -0.93 5.50
N ALA A 171 16.53 -0.44 4.89
CA ALA A 171 17.43 -1.27 4.07
C ALA A 171 18.15 -2.33 4.91
N ASP A 172 18.52 -2.01 6.13
CA ASP A 172 19.16 -2.91 7.10
C ASP A 172 18.31 -4.15 7.41
N VAL A 173 16.98 -4.00 7.43
CA VAL A 173 16.05 -5.13 7.62
C VAL A 173 16.08 -6.06 6.41
N LEU A 174 16.19 -5.52 5.17
CA LEU A 174 16.38 -6.35 3.98
C LEU A 174 17.67 -7.15 4.05
N GLU A 175 18.78 -6.52 4.46
CA GLU A 175 20.08 -7.20 4.60
C GLU A 175 19.97 -8.41 5.52
N ARG A 176 19.40 -8.23 6.71
CA ARG A 176 19.20 -9.34 7.66
C ARG A 176 18.24 -10.41 7.12
N THR A 177 17.18 -10.01 6.43
CA THR A 177 16.24 -10.96 5.84
C THR A 177 16.88 -11.80 4.73
N LEU A 178 17.75 -11.22 3.91
CA LEU A 178 18.47 -11.95 2.87
C LEU A 178 19.34 -13.07 3.44
N VAL A 179 19.95 -12.88 4.62
CA VAL A 179 20.69 -13.96 5.30
C VAL A 179 19.80 -15.19 5.52
N HIS A 180 18.56 -14.98 5.96
CA HIS A 180 17.60 -16.07 6.19
C HIS A 180 17.07 -16.67 4.89
N ILE A 181 16.84 -15.85 3.87
CA ILE A 181 16.41 -16.32 2.55
C ILE A 181 17.51 -17.18 1.93
N GLU A 182 18.75 -16.70 1.90
CA GLU A 182 19.88 -17.42 1.31
C GLU A 182 20.17 -18.71 2.08
N ALA A 183 20.21 -18.68 3.41
CA ALA A 183 20.47 -19.87 4.23
C ALA A 183 19.45 -20.99 4.01
N LYS A 184 18.17 -20.64 3.78
CA LYS A 184 17.10 -21.64 3.63
C LYS A 184 16.82 -22.01 2.18
N PHE A 185 17.03 -21.10 1.21
CA PHE A 185 16.51 -21.26 -0.15
C PHE A 185 17.54 -21.17 -1.27
N ALA A 186 18.80 -20.74 -1.01
CA ALA A 186 19.80 -20.54 -2.07
C ALA A 186 20.13 -21.81 -2.87
N ARG A 187 19.92 -23.01 -2.30
CA ARG A 187 20.12 -24.29 -3.01
C ARG A 187 19.26 -24.45 -4.26
N TRP A 188 18.12 -23.75 -4.34
CA TRP A 188 17.22 -23.79 -5.50
C TRP A 188 17.44 -22.64 -6.49
N PHE A 189 18.19 -21.60 -6.10
CA PHE A 189 18.43 -20.45 -6.97
C PHE A 189 19.00 -20.79 -8.35
N PRO A 190 19.91 -21.80 -8.49
CA PRO A 190 20.38 -22.21 -9.82
C PRO A 190 19.29 -22.71 -10.79
N GLN A 191 18.10 -23.06 -10.28
CA GLN A 191 16.97 -23.51 -11.09
C GLN A 191 16.04 -22.35 -11.49
N LEU A 192 16.26 -21.15 -10.94
CA LEU A 192 15.34 -20.00 -11.04
C LEU A 192 15.86 -18.97 -12.05
N LYS A 193 14.94 -18.21 -12.62
CA LYS A 193 15.19 -17.04 -13.46
C LYS A 193 15.04 -15.73 -12.71
N TRP A 194 14.22 -15.69 -11.65
CA TRP A 194 13.96 -14.49 -10.89
C TRP A 194 13.72 -14.76 -9.40
N LEU A 195 14.04 -13.72 -8.62
CA LEU A 195 13.76 -13.64 -7.18
C LEU A 195 13.03 -12.32 -6.89
N ASN A 196 11.79 -12.41 -6.46
CA ASN A 196 11.00 -11.27 -6.05
C ASN A 196 11.05 -11.16 -4.53
N LEU A 197 11.60 -10.05 -4.03
CA LEU A 197 11.78 -9.78 -2.60
C LEU A 197 10.58 -9.08 -1.96
N GLY A 198 9.48 -8.93 -2.71
CA GLY A 198 8.24 -8.34 -2.23
C GLY A 198 8.32 -6.84 -1.99
N GLY A 199 7.35 -6.36 -1.22
CA GLY A 199 7.22 -4.96 -0.83
C GLY A 199 7.68 -4.66 0.58
N GLY A 200 7.29 -3.49 1.08
CA GLY A 200 7.62 -3.02 2.42
C GLY A 200 8.93 -2.20 2.50
N HIS A 201 9.59 -1.98 1.36
CA HIS A 201 10.80 -1.14 1.25
C HIS A 201 10.39 0.31 1.05
N LEU A 202 10.41 1.11 2.13
CA LEU A 202 9.91 2.49 2.12
C LEU A 202 11.02 3.48 1.72
N MET A 203 11.61 3.25 0.54
CA MET A 203 12.81 3.96 0.07
C MET A 203 12.62 5.47 -0.19
N THR A 204 11.39 5.94 -0.24
CA THR A 204 11.04 7.37 -0.41
C THR A 204 10.83 8.09 0.92
N ARG A 205 10.88 7.38 2.05
CA ARG A 205 10.88 7.97 3.37
C ARG A 205 12.20 8.72 3.61
N ARG A 206 12.12 9.89 4.22
CA ARG A 206 13.26 10.82 4.35
C ARG A 206 14.50 10.23 5.03
N ASP A 207 14.29 9.35 6.01
CA ASP A 207 15.35 8.71 6.82
C ASP A 207 15.80 7.34 6.28
N TYR A 208 15.34 6.95 5.07
CA TYR A 208 15.69 5.67 4.48
C TYR A 208 17.10 5.71 3.87
N ASP A 209 17.92 4.72 4.18
CA ASP A 209 19.28 4.58 3.64
C ASP A 209 19.25 3.97 2.21
N VAL A 210 19.03 4.82 1.21
CA VAL A 210 19.00 4.43 -0.19
C VAL A 210 20.36 3.91 -0.69
N PRO A 211 21.52 4.52 -0.35
CA PRO A 211 22.83 3.98 -0.70
C PRO A 211 23.04 2.54 -0.17
N HIS A 212 22.63 2.27 1.05
CA HIS A 212 22.73 0.93 1.63
C HIS A 212 21.83 -0.07 0.89
N LEU A 213 20.59 0.29 0.54
CA LEU A 213 19.72 -0.55 -0.30
C LEU A 213 20.39 -0.93 -1.63
N ILE A 214 20.96 0.06 -2.32
CA ILE A 214 21.65 -0.17 -3.60
C ILE A 214 22.85 -1.11 -3.41
N HIS A 215 23.61 -0.94 -2.33
CA HIS A 215 24.74 -1.80 -2.00
C HIS A 215 24.32 -3.27 -1.77
N ILE A 216 23.27 -3.48 -1.00
CA ILE A 216 22.70 -4.82 -0.71
C ILE A 216 22.26 -5.51 -2.00
N LEU A 217 21.50 -4.79 -2.84
CA LEU A 217 20.95 -5.33 -4.09
C LEU A 217 22.06 -5.66 -5.09
N LYS A 218 23.10 -4.82 -5.23
CA LYS A 218 24.29 -5.12 -6.02
C LYS A 218 25.01 -6.35 -5.52
N GLY A 219 25.24 -6.45 -4.21
CA GLY A 219 25.87 -7.63 -3.61
C GLY A 219 25.08 -8.92 -3.83
N LEU A 220 23.73 -8.84 -3.87
CA LEU A 220 22.89 -9.98 -4.22
C LEU A 220 23.05 -10.34 -5.70
N HIS A 221 23.04 -9.34 -6.59
CA HIS A 221 23.24 -9.52 -8.03
C HIS A 221 24.64 -10.14 -8.33
N ASP A 222 25.69 -9.69 -7.66
CA ASP A 222 27.04 -10.22 -7.83
C ASP A 222 27.13 -11.70 -7.43
N ARG A 223 26.38 -12.14 -6.42
CA ARG A 223 26.31 -13.55 -6.00
C ARG A 223 25.47 -14.42 -6.94
N TYR A 224 24.45 -13.84 -7.54
CA TYR A 224 23.47 -14.56 -8.38
C TYR A 224 23.17 -13.79 -9.69
N PRO A 225 24.17 -13.61 -10.58
CA PRO A 225 24.06 -12.72 -11.75
C PRO A 225 23.06 -13.18 -12.82
N TRP A 226 22.58 -14.42 -12.72
CA TRP A 226 21.53 -14.95 -13.61
C TRP A 226 20.11 -14.67 -13.12
N LEU A 227 19.95 -14.28 -11.84
CA LEU A 227 18.64 -14.00 -11.26
C LEU A 227 18.22 -12.55 -11.53
N LYS A 228 17.05 -12.38 -12.12
CA LYS A 228 16.38 -11.09 -12.14
C LYS A 228 15.82 -10.79 -10.75
N ILE A 229 16.30 -9.73 -10.11
CA ILE A 229 15.81 -9.30 -8.80
C ILE A 229 14.64 -8.32 -8.98
N ILE A 230 13.55 -8.54 -8.24
CA ILE A 230 12.31 -7.75 -8.32
C ILE A 230 11.95 -7.26 -6.92
N LEU A 231 11.50 -6.00 -6.81
CA LEU A 231 10.90 -5.41 -5.60
C LEU A 231 9.47 -4.92 -5.92
N GLU A 232 8.57 -5.05 -4.95
CA GLU A 232 7.15 -4.65 -5.07
C GLU A 232 6.74 -3.61 -4.00
N PRO A 233 7.44 -2.48 -3.85
CA PRO A 233 7.00 -1.47 -2.89
C PRO A 233 5.62 -0.95 -3.29
N GLY A 234 4.81 -0.64 -2.30
CA GLY A 234 3.51 -0.02 -2.49
C GLY A 234 3.53 1.43 -2.00
N SER A 235 3.55 1.62 -0.67
CA SER A 235 3.55 2.94 -0.04
C SER A 235 4.65 3.85 -0.58
N ALA A 236 5.85 3.33 -0.87
CA ALA A 236 6.98 4.14 -1.35
C ALA A 236 6.66 4.96 -2.60
N PHE A 237 5.81 4.49 -3.49
CA PHE A 237 5.41 5.25 -4.67
C PHE A 237 4.61 6.49 -4.34
N ALA A 238 3.69 6.38 -3.38
CA ALA A 238 2.74 7.44 -3.05
C ALA A 238 3.00 8.06 -1.65
N TRP A 239 4.14 7.76 -1.02
CA TRP A 239 4.54 8.29 0.28
C TRP A 239 4.62 9.82 0.26
N GLN A 240 3.86 10.47 1.13
CA GLN A 240 3.77 11.94 1.24
C GLN A 240 3.47 12.64 -0.10
N THR A 241 2.63 12.03 -0.93
CA THR A 241 2.26 12.61 -2.23
C THR A 241 0.95 13.38 -2.19
N GLY A 242 0.31 13.49 -1.04
CA GLY A 242 -0.82 14.39 -0.89
C GLY A 242 -1.76 14.08 0.27
N PRO A 243 -2.63 15.03 0.60
CA PRO A 243 -3.54 14.97 1.74
C PRO A 243 -4.93 14.43 1.40
N LEU A 244 -5.69 14.18 2.46
CA LEU A 244 -7.16 14.21 2.48
C LEU A 244 -7.59 15.57 3.07
N VAL A 245 -8.33 16.35 2.31
CA VAL A 245 -8.90 17.64 2.74
C VAL A 245 -10.34 17.43 3.16
N SER A 246 -10.68 17.91 4.35
CA SER A 246 -12.03 17.90 4.93
C SER A 246 -12.40 19.26 5.47
N HIS A 247 -13.67 19.46 5.86
CA HIS A 247 -14.13 20.67 6.54
C HIS A 247 -14.86 20.35 7.85
N VAL A 248 -14.76 21.25 8.81
CA VAL A 248 -15.60 21.23 10.02
C VAL A 248 -17.05 21.50 9.63
N VAL A 249 -17.95 20.58 9.98
CA VAL A 249 -19.39 20.74 9.73
C VAL A 249 -20.16 21.12 10.98
N ASP A 250 -19.64 20.80 12.15
CA ASP A 250 -20.20 21.17 13.46
C ASP A 250 -19.14 21.11 14.55
N VAL A 251 -19.36 21.82 15.66
CA VAL A 251 -18.57 21.70 16.89
C VAL A 251 -19.52 21.48 18.04
N VAL A 252 -19.37 20.36 18.73
CA VAL A 252 -20.22 20.01 19.88
C VAL A 252 -19.36 19.89 21.13
N GLU A 253 -19.94 20.22 22.28
CA GLU A 253 -19.27 20.11 23.58
C GLU A 253 -20.08 19.18 24.50
N ASP A 254 -19.40 18.22 25.14
CA ASP A 254 -19.95 17.42 26.23
C ASP A 254 -18.91 17.26 27.34
N LYS A 255 -19.28 17.65 28.54
CA LYS A 255 -18.44 17.53 29.77
C LYS A 255 -17.03 18.13 29.64
N GLY A 256 -16.94 19.27 28.93
CA GLY A 256 -15.70 19.98 28.69
C GLY A 256 -14.84 19.42 27.54
N ILE A 257 -15.32 18.41 26.81
CA ILE A 257 -14.66 17.89 25.61
C ILE A 257 -15.32 18.53 24.39
N GLN A 258 -14.55 19.34 23.67
CA GLN A 258 -14.94 19.84 22.37
C GLN A 258 -14.67 18.81 21.29
N THR A 259 -15.65 18.51 20.44
CA THR A 259 -15.53 17.61 19.30
C THR A 259 -15.87 18.39 18.03
N ALA A 260 -14.87 18.52 17.15
CA ALA A 260 -15.08 19.02 15.80
C ALA A 260 -15.55 17.86 14.90
N ILE A 261 -16.78 17.92 14.42
CA ILE A 261 -17.35 16.96 13.48
C ILE A 261 -16.96 17.41 12.09
N LEU A 262 -16.35 16.49 11.34
CA LEU A 262 -15.84 16.74 10.00
C LEU A 262 -16.76 16.11 8.94
N ASP A 263 -16.68 16.55 7.69
CA ASP A 263 -17.37 15.94 6.55
C ASP A 263 -16.74 14.60 6.06
N VAL A 264 -15.69 14.11 6.72
CA VAL A 264 -15.16 12.76 6.57
C VAL A 264 -15.77 11.80 7.58
N SER A 265 -15.70 10.50 7.28
CA SER A 265 -15.82 9.43 8.27
C SER A 265 -14.50 8.67 8.33
N PHE A 266 -13.90 8.55 9.49
CA PHE A 266 -12.63 7.83 9.65
C PHE A 266 -12.81 6.35 9.37
N THR A 267 -13.94 5.78 9.78
CA THR A 267 -14.34 4.41 9.47
C THR A 267 -14.50 4.14 7.96
N CYS A 268 -15.01 5.13 7.20
CA CYS A 268 -15.23 4.97 5.76
C CYS A 268 -14.02 5.35 4.93
N HIS A 269 -13.31 6.41 5.30
CA HIS A 269 -12.33 7.06 4.45
C HIS A 269 -10.88 6.84 4.89
N MET A 270 -10.67 6.45 6.15
CA MET A 270 -9.34 6.21 6.73
C MET A 270 -9.31 4.92 7.57
N PRO A 271 -9.90 3.78 7.08
CA PRO A 271 -9.98 2.55 7.89
C PRO A 271 -8.60 1.96 8.20
N ASP A 272 -7.59 2.19 7.36
CA ASP A 272 -6.21 1.78 7.60
C ASP A 272 -5.63 2.44 8.86
N CYS A 273 -5.94 3.70 9.15
CA CYS A 273 -5.53 4.38 10.37
C CYS A 273 -6.14 3.72 11.63
N LEU A 274 -7.37 3.20 11.53
CA LEU A 274 -8.04 2.51 12.64
C LEU A 274 -7.56 1.05 12.80
N GLU A 275 -7.30 0.35 11.68
CA GLU A 275 -6.80 -1.03 11.68
C GLU A 275 -5.37 -1.14 12.21
N MET A 276 -4.51 -0.19 11.86
CA MET A 276 -3.10 -0.11 12.24
C MET A 276 -2.87 0.90 13.37
N PRO A 277 -3.77 1.17 14.26
CA PRO A 277 -3.98 2.35 15.08
C PRO A 277 -2.80 3.34 15.05
N TYR A 278 -2.81 4.22 14.07
CA TYR A 278 -1.89 5.35 13.96
C TYR A 278 -2.66 6.64 13.67
N TYR A 279 -2.07 7.77 14.04
CA TYR A 279 -2.62 9.09 13.78
C TYR A 279 -1.83 9.74 12.63
N PRO A 280 -2.46 10.03 11.47
CA PRO A 280 -1.81 10.81 10.43
C PRO A 280 -1.59 12.24 10.92
N ASP A 281 -0.53 12.90 10.44
CA ASP A 281 -0.33 14.31 10.76
C ASP A 281 -1.53 15.16 10.30
N VAL A 282 -2.00 16.06 11.17
CA VAL A 282 -3.00 17.07 10.84
C VAL A 282 -2.29 18.41 10.70
N ARG A 283 -2.51 19.07 9.56
CA ARG A 283 -1.84 20.33 9.24
C ARG A 283 -2.17 21.40 10.28
N PHE A 284 -1.16 22.06 10.79
CA PHE A 284 -1.26 23.11 11.84
C PHE A 284 -1.82 22.63 13.20
N ALA A 285 -1.82 21.33 13.45
CA ALA A 285 -2.25 20.79 14.72
C ALA A 285 -1.24 19.78 15.27
N THR A 286 -1.27 19.58 16.58
CA THR A 286 -0.42 18.62 17.29
C THR A 286 -1.29 17.55 17.94
N HIS A 287 -0.98 16.27 17.68
CA HIS A 287 -1.66 15.14 18.34
C HIS A 287 -1.37 15.13 19.84
N ILE A 288 -2.41 14.92 20.63
CA ILE A 288 -2.33 14.82 22.10
C ILE A 288 -2.78 13.42 22.53
N GLU A 289 -1.90 12.70 23.20
CA GLU A 289 -2.21 11.37 23.74
C GLU A 289 -3.36 11.41 24.77
N PRO A 290 -4.31 10.44 24.75
CA PRO A 290 -5.47 10.43 25.64
C PRO A 290 -5.10 10.47 27.13
N ALA A 291 -4.00 9.85 27.55
CA ALA A 291 -3.53 9.89 28.93
C ALA A 291 -3.18 11.31 29.41
N ASN A 292 -2.82 12.19 28.50
CA ASN A 292 -2.48 13.58 28.75
C ASN A 292 -3.70 14.51 28.63
N CYS A 293 -4.82 14.05 28.03
CA CYS A 293 -6.01 14.87 27.81
C CYS A 293 -6.67 15.30 29.13
N GLN A 294 -6.75 14.40 30.12
CA GLN A 294 -7.37 14.75 31.44
C GLN A 294 -6.61 15.86 32.19
N LEU A 295 -5.30 15.96 32.01
CA LEU A 295 -4.46 17.02 32.56
C LEU A 295 -4.45 18.26 31.63
N SER A 296 -4.72 18.08 30.36
CA SER A 296 -4.62 19.13 29.31
C SER A 296 -5.94 19.87 29.09
N ILE A 297 -7.10 19.22 29.28
CA ILE A 297 -8.42 19.86 29.08
C ILE A 297 -8.54 21.16 29.91
N ALA A 298 -7.93 21.21 31.07
CA ALA A 298 -7.96 22.42 31.93
C ALA A 298 -6.95 23.51 31.49
N ASN A 299 -5.94 23.18 30.68
CA ASN A 299 -4.82 24.04 30.35
C ASN A 299 -4.55 24.24 28.85
N CYS A 300 -5.21 23.49 27.95
CA CYS A 300 -5.04 23.62 26.49
C CYS A 300 -6.22 24.38 25.90
N GLN A 301 -5.95 25.60 25.48
CA GLN A 301 -6.86 26.36 24.65
C GLN A 301 -6.91 25.72 23.25
N PHE A 302 -8.09 25.54 22.65
CA PHE A 302 -8.29 24.97 21.30
C PHE A 302 -7.90 23.48 21.16
N LEU A 303 -8.19 22.66 22.14
CA LEU A 303 -8.08 21.21 22.08
C LEU A 303 -9.39 20.59 21.58
N TYR A 304 -9.33 19.87 20.47
CA TYR A 304 -10.50 19.21 19.88
C TYR A 304 -10.28 17.72 19.73
N ARG A 305 -11.33 16.94 19.98
CA ARG A 305 -11.43 15.58 19.45
C ARG A 305 -11.96 15.68 18.04
N LEU A 306 -11.31 15.05 17.05
CA LEU A 306 -11.80 15.01 15.67
C LEU A 306 -12.80 13.86 15.51
N GLY A 307 -14.04 14.18 15.18
CA GLY A 307 -15.15 13.25 14.98
C GLY A 307 -15.53 13.14 13.50
N GLY A 308 -15.85 11.93 13.06
CA GLY A 308 -16.41 11.68 11.72
C GLY A 308 -17.91 11.89 11.67
N ASN A 309 -18.46 11.85 10.46
CA ASN A 309 -19.88 12.07 10.19
C ASN A 309 -20.74 10.80 10.11
N SER A 310 -20.18 9.62 10.44
CA SER A 310 -20.96 8.39 10.50
C SER A 310 -21.74 8.25 11.81
N CYS A 311 -22.76 7.35 11.82
CA CYS A 311 -23.49 7.02 13.05
C CYS A 311 -22.74 6.04 13.97
N LEU A 312 -21.50 5.67 13.64
CA LEU A 312 -20.68 4.84 14.52
C LEU A 312 -20.16 5.69 15.69
N SER A 313 -20.49 5.33 16.93
CA SER A 313 -20.08 6.07 18.11
C SER A 313 -18.56 6.19 18.31
N GLY A 314 -17.78 5.29 17.70
CA GLY A 314 -16.32 5.26 17.73
C GLY A 314 -15.64 5.93 16.52
N ASP A 315 -16.36 6.68 15.70
CA ASP A 315 -15.82 7.34 14.50
C ASP A 315 -15.02 8.59 14.87
N PHE A 316 -13.85 8.39 15.47
CA PHE A 316 -12.95 9.44 15.97
C PHE A 316 -11.51 9.21 15.51
N MET A 317 -10.76 10.34 15.37
CA MET A 317 -9.33 10.35 15.02
C MET A 317 -8.50 11.11 16.07
N GLY A 318 -8.66 10.74 17.35
CA GLY A 318 -7.84 11.26 18.44
C GLY A 318 -8.14 12.70 18.85
N PHE A 319 -7.23 13.27 19.65
CA PHE A 319 -7.28 14.63 20.15
C PHE A 319 -6.16 15.47 19.55
N TRP A 320 -6.52 16.69 19.14
CA TRP A 320 -5.61 17.57 18.42
C TRP A 320 -5.65 18.98 19.00
N GLN A 321 -4.47 19.52 19.27
CA GLN A 321 -4.26 20.90 19.70
C GLN A 321 -4.04 21.78 18.47
N PHE A 322 -4.95 22.71 18.23
CA PHE A 322 -4.82 23.75 17.22
C PHE A 322 -4.24 25.03 17.85
N ASP A 323 -3.79 25.96 17.02
CA ASP A 323 -3.31 27.28 17.43
C ASP A 323 -4.41 28.34 17.53
N HIS A 324 -5.63 27.99 17.10
CA HIS A 324 -6.82 28.85 17.10
C HIS A 324 -8.11 28.03 17.31
N GLU A 325 -9.23 28.74 17.50
CA GLU A 325 -10.56 28.14 17.62
C GLU A 325 -11.09 27.72 16.26
N LEU A 326 -11.43 26.42 16.10
CA LEU A 326 -11.99 25.90 14.87
C LEU A 326 -13.41 26.45 14.62
N GLN A 327 -13.65 26.87 13.38
CA GLN A 327 -14.95 27.37 12.91
C GLN A 327 -15.60 26.40 11.92
N VAL A 328 -16.95 26.36 11.91
CA VAL A 328 -17.69 25.62 10.87
C VAL A 328 -17.32 26.15 9.49
N GLY A 329 -17.01 25.25 8.57
CA GLY A 329 -16.52 25.55 7.23
C GLY A 329 -15.00 25.67 7.11
N GLU A 330 -14.26 25.53 8.20
CA GLU A 330 -12.80 25.55 8.19
C GLU A 330 -12.22 24.23 7.72
N GLU A 331 -11.10 24.29 6.97
CA GLU A 331 -10.41 23.11 6.47
C GLU A 331 -9.63 22.39 7.60
N VAL A 332 -9.79 21.07 7.66
CA VAL A 332 -8.95 20.16 8.44
C VAL A 332 -8.30 19.19 7.47
N ILE A 333 -6.97 19.21 7.42
CA ILE A 333 -6.18 18.53 6.38
C ILE A 333 -5.34 17.44 7.00
N PHE A 334 -5.60 16.19 6.60
CA PHE A 334 -4.84 15.00 6.99
C PHE A 334 -3.74 14.74 5.96
N GLU A 335 -2.48 14.73 6.40
CA GLU A 335 -1.33 14.53 5.51
C GLU A 335 -1.13 13.04 5.17
N ASP A 336 -0.50 12.81 4.02
CA ASP A 336 -0.07 11.47 3.56
C ASP A 336 -1.21 10.44 3.40
N MET A 337 -2.33 10.85 2.80
CA MET A 337 -3.54 10.03 2.67
C MET A 337 -3.72 9.39 1.28
N ILE A 338 -2.66 9.29 0.46
CA ILE A 338 -2.78 8.81 -0.93
C ILE A 338 -2.51 7.31 -1.09
N HIS A 339 -1.62 6.71 -0.29
CA HIS A 339 -1.39 5.27 -0.30
C HIS A 339 -2.30 4.55 0.69
N TYR A 340 -2.55 3.26 0.50
CA TYR A 340 -3.45 2.38 1.26
C TYR A 340 -4.83 2.98 1.57
N THR A 341 -4.91 4.16 2.11
CA THR A 341 -6.15 4.86 2.48
C THR A 341 -7.13 4.90 1.30
N THR A 342 -6.67 5.31 0.12
CA THR A 342 -7.55 5.43 -1.07
C THR A 342 -8.08 4.09 -1.61
N VAL A 343 -7.42 2.97 -1.33
CA VAL A 343 -7.82 1.63 -1.79
C VAL A 343 -8.62 0.83 -0.76
N LYS A 344 -8.75 1.34 0.47
CA LYS A 344 -9.48 0.67 1.56
C LYS A 344 -10.83 1.31 1.90
N THR A 345 -11.23 2.38 1.24
CA THR A 345 -12.47 3.12 1.53
C THR A 345 -13.72 2.23 1.41
N ASN A 346 -14.73 2.56 2.20
CA ASN A 346 -16.04 1.94 2.17
C ASN A 346 -17.16 2.99 2.25
N THR A 347 -18.41 2.54 2.18
CA THR A 347 -19.61 3.40 2.15
C THR A 347 -20.58 3.07 3.29
N PHE A 348 -20.07 2.80 4.49
CA PHE A 348 -20.93 2.60 5.65
C PHE A 348 -21.86 3.80 5.86
N ASN A 349 -23.10 3.59 6.29
CA ASN A 349 -24.18 4.58 6.38
C ASN A 349 -24.56 5.27 5.05
N GLY A 350 -24.10 4.77 3.90
CA GLY A 350 -24.31 5.47 2.62
C GLY A 350 -23.48 6.74 2.44
N ILE A 351 -22.42 6.90 3.25
CA ILE A 351 -21.49 8.03 3.12
C ILE A 351 -20.71 7.86 1.81
N SER A 352 -20.71 8.89 0.98
CA SER A 352 -20.00 8.87 -0.30
C SER A 352 -18.49 8.83 -0.10
N HIS A 353 -17.77 8.12 -0.98
CA HIS A 353 -16.32 8.22 -1.01
C HIS A 353 -15.86 9.66 -1.22
N PRO A 354 -14.71 10.05 -0.64
CA PRO A 354 -14.08 11.34 -0.97
C PRO A 354 -13.81 11.45 -2.47
N ALA A 355 -13.95 12.64 -3.02
CA ALA A 355 -13.51 12.92 -4.38
C ALA A 355 -12.02 12.63 -4.53
N ILE A 356 -11.54 12.43 -5.75
CA ILE A 356 -10.14 12.25 -6.07
C ILE A 356 -9.73 13.37 -7.02
N GLY A 357 -8.72 14.14 -6.64
CA GLY A 357 -8.14 15.21 -7.44
C GLY A 357 -6.64 15.05 -7.64
N MET A 358 -6.12 15.71 -8.66
CA MET A 358 -4.70 15.83 -8.91
C MET A 358 -4.33 17.31 -9.02
N LEU A 359 -3.40 17.74 -8.18
CA LEU A 359 -2.78 19.06 -8.26
C LEU A 359 -1.58 18.96 -9.22
N HIS A 360 -1.76 19.52 -10.40
CA HIS A 360 -0.71 19.56 -11.44
C HIS A 360 0.44 20.49 -11.07
N LYS A 361 1.57 20.34 -11.76
CA LYS A 361 2.77 21.18 -11.55
C LYS A 361 2.55 22.65 -11.79
N ASP A 362 1.57 23.02 -12.63
CA ASP A 362 1.22 24.40 -12.92
C ASP A 362 0.26 25.03 -11.88
N GLY A 363 -0.11 24.26 -10.84
CA GLY A 363 -1.03 24.67 -9.79
C GLY A 363 -2.50 24.42 -10.11
N THR A 364 -2.83 23.84 -11.26
CA THR A 364 -4.22 23.49 -11.63
C THR A 364 -4.66 22.24 -10.86
N LEU A 365 -5.83 22.30 -10.21
CA LEU A 365 -6.47 21.14 -9.60
C LEU A 365 -7.46 20.51 -10.59
N GLU A 366 -7.17 19.30 -11.03
CA GLU A 366 -8.08 18.48 -11.84
C GLU A 366 -8.86 17.53 -10.94
N ILE A 367 -10.17 17.45 -11.09
CA ILE A 367 -11.01 16.46 -10.41
C ILE A 367 -11.04 15.19 -11.24
N LEU A 368 -10.33 14.18 -10.79
CA LEU A 368 -10.25 12.87 -11.47
C LEU A 368 -11.52 12.05 -11.31
N ARG A 369 -12.14 12.07 -10.13
CA ARG A 369 -13.37 11.33 -9.83
C ARG A 369 -14.17 12.03 -8.76
N GLN A 370 -15.50 12.07 -8.95
CA GLN A 370 -16.48 12.36 -7.90
C GLN A 370 -17.38 11.15 -7.73
N PHE A 371 -17.82 10.93 -6.51
CA PHE A 371 -18.72 9.85 -6.14
C PHE A 371 -20.06 10.41 -5.68
N GLY A 372 -21.11 9.64 -5.87
CA GLY A 372 -22.46 10.06 -5.52
C GLY A 372 -23.37 8.90 -5.15
N TYR A 373 -24.66 9.19 -5.05
CA TYR A 373 -25.68 8.22 -4.65
C TYR A 373 -25.68 6.94 -5.49
N GLU A 374 -25.44 7.04 -6.81
CA GLU A 374 -25.45 5.85 -7.70
C GLU A 374 -24.29 4.88 -7.40
N ASP A 375 -23.13 5.38 -6.93
CA ASP A 375 -22.03 4.52 -6.50
C ASP A 375 -22.41 3.69 -5.26
N TYR A 376 -23.18 4.27 -4.34
CA TYR A 376 -23.72 3.56 -3.19
C TYR A 376 -24.83 2.59 -3.58
N ARG A 377 -25.83 3.07 -4.32
CA ARG A 377 -27.00 2.31 -4.72
C ARG A 377 -26.64 1.06 -5.53
N SER A 378 -25.78 1.20 -6.56
CA SER A 378 -25.38 0.10 -7.44
C SER A 378 -24.65 -1.03 -6.72
N ARG A 379 -24.15 -0.78 -5.51
CA ARG A 379 -23.52 -1.81 -4.66
C ARG A 379 -24.54 -2.60 -3.83
N MET A 380 -25.78 -2.11 -3.65
CA MET A 380 -26.75 -2.69 -2.71
C MET A 380 -27.71 -3.70 -3.35
N ASP A 381 -27.76 -3.79 -4.68
CA ASP A 381 -28.63 -4.71 -5.45
C ASP A 381 -27.92 -5.39 -6.61
#